data_4eb3782e501d23861907b2d97bd7f4e8
#
_entry.id   4eb3782e501d23861907b2d97bd7f4e8
#
_cell.length_a   1.000
_cell.length_b   1.000
_cell.length_c   1.000
_cell.angle_alpha   90.00
_cell.angle_beta   90.00
_cell.angle_gamma   90.00
#
_symmetry.space_group_name_H-M   'P 1'
#
loop_
_entity.id
_entity.type
_entity.pdbx_description
1 polymer ?
#
loop_
_entity_poly.entity_id
_entity_poly.type
_entity_poly.pdbx_seq_one_letter_code
_entity_poly.pdbx_strand_id
1 'polypeptide(L)'
;NMGNDCATGVVFTRNPSNGVNDIYGEYLINAQGEDVVAGTRTPQYITKKAKKEARAVELSMEESMPKVYINLKKILKKLEKYYKDMQDVEFTVENKKLWILQTRSGKRTSKSAVKIAVDMVKEKLISKTDAILRIDPNSLDTLLHPTLDEKSSLQVIANGLPASPGAASGKVVFTSEEAERLNDMMQDTILVRIETSPEDIQGMHAAKGI
;
A
#
# COMPACT_ATOMS: atom_id res chain seq x y z
N ASN A 1 12.85 26.03 4.60
CA ASN A 1 13.78 25.01 5.10
C ASN A 1 14.50 25.55 6.32
N MET A 2 14.33 24.90 7.48
CA MET A 2 14.71 25.43 8.79
C MET A 2 15.91 24.68 9.40
N GLY A 3 16.63 23.89 8.59
CA GLY A 3 17.84 23.17 8.99
C GLY A 3 17.63 21.69 9.31
N ASN A 4 18.72 20.99 9.62
CA ASN A 4 18.73 19.54 9.82
C ASN A 4 18.05 19.06 11.11
N ASP A 5 17.70 19.98 12.01
CA ASP A 5 16.91 19.69 13.23
C ASP A 5 15.39 19.79 12.98
N CYS A 6 15.00 19.99 11.70
CA CYS A 6 13.61 20.07 11.24
C CYS A 6 13.33 18.97 10.23
N ALA A 7 12.09 18.50 10.23
CA ALA A 7 11.63 17.45 9.33
C ALA A 7 10.11 17.54 9.15
N THR A 8 9.60 16.94 8.09
CA THR A 8 8.16 16.72 7.89
C THR A 8 7.93 15.31 7.40
N GLY A 9 6.76 14.75 7.65
CA GLY A 9 6.47 13.40 7.21
C GLY A 9 5.01 12.97 7.37
N VAL A 10 4.73 11.82 6.80
CA VAL A 10 3.44 11.13 6.86
C VAL A 10 3.65 9.73 7.42
N VAL A 11 2.81 9.32 8.35
CA VAL A 11 2.96 8.04 9.03
C VAL A 11 1.62 7.38 9.33
N PHE A 12 1.54 6.10 9.04
CA PHE A 12 0.41 5.24 9.40
C PHE A 12 0.72 4.46 10.67
N THR A 13 -0.29 4.28 11.51
CA THR A 13 -0.13 3.47 12.74
C THR A 13 0.04 1.98 12.45
N ARG A 14 -0.44 1.51 11.29
CA ARG A 14 -0.27 0.15 10.74
C ARG A 14 0.04 0.22 9.26
N ASN A 15 0.61 -0.84 8.71
CA ASN A 15 0.90 -0.89 7.27
C ASN A 15 -0.41 -0.91 6.45
N PRO A 16 -0.66 0.10 5.58
CA PRO A 16 -1.91 0.24 4.83
C PRO A 16 -2.07 -0.81 3.72
N SER A 17 -1.00 -1.45 3.28
CA SER A 17 -1.02 -2.44 2.20
C SER A 17 -1.35 -3.85 2.69
N ASN A 18 -0.80 -4.26 3.85
CA ASN A 18 -0.92 -5.63 4.36
C ASN A 18 -1.53 -5.75 5.77
N GLY A 19 -1.80 -4.63 6.45
CA GLY A 19 -2.45 -4.57 7.76
C GLY A 19 -1.58 -4.98 8.96
N VAL A 20 -0.28 -5.20 8.76
CA VAL A 20 0.64 -5.53 9.87
C VAL A 20 0.71 -4.35 10.84
N ASN A 21 0.67 -4.67 12.17
CA ASN A 21 0.76 -3.67 13.25
C ASN A 21 2.21 -3.17 13.41
N ASP A 22 2.72 -2.57 12.34
CA ASP A 22 4.01 -1.89 12.28
C ASP A 22 3.80 -0.46 11.81
N ILE A 23 4.52 0.48 12.40
CA ILE A 23 4.53 1.87 11.97
C ILE A 23 5.08 1.92 10.53
N TYR A 24 4.29 2.48 9.63
CA TYR A 24 4.62 2.60 8.22
C TYR A 24 4.57 4.06 7.80
N GLY A 25 5.60 4.57 7.15
CA GLY A 25 5.62 5.96 6.71
C GLY A 25 7.01 6.45 6.34
N GLU A 26 7.03 7.71 5.95
CA GLU A 26 8.19 8.38 5.38
C GLU A 26 8.33 9.78 5.95
N TYR A 27 9.54 10.32 5.94
CA TYR A 27 9.84 11.68 6.36
C TYR A 27 10.97 12.27 5.53
N LEU A 28 11.05 13.59 5.50
CA LEU A 28 12.11 14.34 4.87
C LEU A 28 12.75 15.30 5.89
N ILE A 29 14.08 15.27 6.00
CA ILE A 29 14.84 16.24 6.80
C ILE A 29 14.94 17.56 6.02
N ASN A 30 14.86 18.68 6.73
CA ASN A 30 14.95 20.02 6.17
C ASN A 30 14.03 20.23 4.98
N ALA A 31 12.74 19.90 5.16
CA ALA A 31 11.69 19.92 4.15
C ALA A 31 10.40 20.49 4.70
N GLN A 32 9.52 20.93 3.80
CA GLN A 32 8.14 21.32 4.08
C GLN A 32 7.16 20.26 3.61
N GLY A 33 5.89 20.36 4.01
CA GLY A 33 4.87 19.37 3.64
C GLY A 33 4.72 19.20 2.13
N GLU A 34 4.87 20.27 1.36
CA GLU A 34 4.82 20.27 -0.10
C GLU A 34 5.92 19.41 -0.72
N ASP A 35 7.11 19.37 -0.13
CA ASP A 35 8.23 18.56 -0.63
C ASP A 35 7.95 17.06 -0.57
N VAL A 36 7.17 16.62 0.44
CA VAL A 36 6.76 15.22 0.59
C VAL A 36 5.71 14.84 -0.47
N VAL A 37 4.76 15.74 -0.73
CA VAL A 37 3.66 15.50 -1.69
C VAL A 37 4.13 15.61 -3.14
N ALA A 38 5.02 16.58 -3.41
CA ALA A 38 5.53 16.83 -4.76
C ALA A 38 6.51 15.76 -5.28
N GLY A 39 7.02 14.89 -4.40
CA GLY A 39 7.97 13.84 -4.79
C GLY A 39 9.30 14.33 -5.36
N THR A 40 9.68 15.58 -5.06
CA THR A 40 10.90 16.22 -5.57
C THR A 40 12.19 15.66 -4.93
N ARG A 41 12.05 15.01 -3.77
CA ARG A 41 13.13 14.39 -3.02
C ARG A 41 12.73 12.99 -2.59
N THR A 42 13.68 12.07 -2.54
CA THR A 42 13.45 10.72 -2.02
C THR A 42 13.26 10.76 -0.50
N PRO A 43 12.11 10.38 0.04
CA PRO A 43 11.88 10.37 1.47
C PRO A 43 12.62 9.22 2.16
N GLN A 44 12.84 9.40 3.45
CA GLN A 44 13.50 8.43 4.33
C GLN A 44 12.45 7.66 5.14
N TYR A 45 12.80 6.45 5.55
CA TYR A 45 11.91 5.58 6.33
C TYR A 45 11.80 6.00 7.80
N ILE A 46 10.62 5.84 8.39
CA ILE A 46 10.40 6.13 9.83
C ILE A 46 11.15 5.13 10.72
N THR A 47 11.15 3.84 10.37
CA THR A 47 11.70 2.76 11.22
C THR A 47 12.95 2.11 10.61
N LYS A 48 13.84 1.61 11.48
CA LYS A 48 15.00 0.79 11.09
C LYS A 48 14.59 -0.47 10.33
N LYS A 49 13.44 -1.06 10.71
CA LYS A 49 12.91 -2.26 10.07
C LYS A 49 12.58 -1.98 8.61
N ALA A 50 11.77 -0.95 8.33
CA ALA A 50 11.39 -0.58 6.97
C ALA A 50 12.62 -0.21 6.11
N LYS A 51 13.57 0.56 6.67
CA LYS A 51 14.86 0.86 6.02
C LYS A 51 15.59 -0.40 5.59
N LYS A 52 15.71 -1.38 6.51
CA LYS A 52 16.43 -2.65 6.25
C LYS A 52 15.74 -3.47 5.16
N GLU A 53 14.42 -3.57 5.21
CA GLU A 53 13.61 -4.29 4.22
C GLU A 53 13.76 -3.68 2.81
N ALA A 54 13.78 -2.34 2.74
CA ALA A 54 13.97 -1.58 1.49
C ALA A 54 15.44 -1.50 1.04
N ARG A 55 16.40 -1.98 1.83
CA ARG A 55 17.86 -1.84 1.60
C ARG A 55 18.31 -0.39 1.39
N ALA A 56 17.61 0.54 2.04
CA ALA A 56 17.91 1.97 1.92
C ALA A 56 19.20 2.34 2.69
N VAL A 57 19.95 3.28 2.14
CA VAL A 57 21.22 3.76 2.72
C VAL A 57 20.97 4.83 3.77
N GLU A 58 20.00 5.70 3.51
CA GLU A 58 19.68 6.86 4.35
C GLU A 58 19.23 6.44 5.76
N LEU A 59 19.57 7.26 6.75
CA LEU A 59 19.16 6.98 8.14
C LEU A 59 17.64 7.09 8.29
N SER A 60 17.06 6.12 8.99
CA SER A 60 15.64 6.19 9.41
C SER A 60 15.46 7.27 10.48
N MET A 61 14.22 7.72 10.70
CA MET A 61 13.90 8.65 11.80
C MET A 61 14.26 8.06 13.16
N GLU A 62 14.07 6.76 13.33
CA GLU A 62 14.47 6.04 14.54
C GLU A 62 15.97 6.15 14.85
N GLU A 63 16.80 6.28 13.82
CA GLU A 63 18.27 6.46 13.94
C GLU A 63 18.68 7.93 14.07
N SER A 64 18.12 8.80 13.22
CA SER A 64 18.53 10.21 13.13
C SER A 64 17.93 11.08 14.24
N MET A 65 16.68 10.77 14.67
CA MET A 65 15.92 11.54 15.65
C MET A 65 15.26 10.64 16.73
N PRO A 66 16.02 9.84 17.49
CA PRO A 66 15.45 8.79 18.35
C PRO A 66 14.48 9.30 19.41
N LYS A 67 14.70 10.47 20.00
CA LYS A 67 13.79 11.07 20.98
C LYS A 67 12.46 11.47 20.36
N VAL A 68 12.50 12.05 19.15
CA VAL A 68 11.31 12.43 18.37
C VAL A 68 10.53 11.18 17.97
N TYR A 69 11.21 10.15 17.47
CA TYR A 69 10.60 8.87 17.12
C TYR A 69 9.88 8.20 18.30
N ILE A 70 10.51 8.15 19.48
CA ILE A 70 9.88 7.59 20.68
C ILE A 70 8.60 8.35 21.04
N ASN A 71 8.63 9.69 20.93
CA ASN A 71 7.45 10.53 21.17
C ASN A 71 6.35 10.29 20.13
N LEU A 72 6.72 10.27 18.85
CA LEU A 72 5.81 9.94 17.74
C LEU A 72 5.12 8.59 17.98
N LYS A 73 5.88 7.54 18.28
CA LYS A 73 5.36 6.21 18.57
C LYS A 73 4.34 6.19 19.72
N LYS A 74 4.57 6.97 20.78
CA LYS A 74 3.62 7.12 21.90
C LYS A 74 2.32 7.79 21.43
N ILE A 75 2.42 8.85 20.63
CA ILE A 75 1.26 9.59 20.11
C ILE A 75 0.46 8.69 19.17
N LEU A 76 1.11 7.99 18.23
CA LEU A 76 0.45 7.07 17.29
C LEU A 76 -0.38 6.01 18.02
N LYS A 77 0.19 5.38 19.05
CA LYS A 77 -0.55 4.42 19.89
C LYS A 77 -1.76 5.05 20.60
N LYS A 78 -1.62 6.29 21.08
CA LYS A 78 -2.71 7.02 21.72
C LYS A 78 -3.83 7.35 20.73
N LEU A 79 -3.48 7.80 19.52
CA LEU A 79 -4.43 8.12 18.47
C LEU A 79 -5.19 6.88 18.01
N GLU A 80 -4.50 5.78 17.72
CA GLU A 80 -5.14 4.51 17.31
C GLU A 80 -6.10 4.00 18.40
N LYS A 81 -5.72 4.05 19.67
CA LYS A 81 -6.58 3.66 20.77
C LYS A 81 -7.80 4.58 20.93
N TYR A 82 -7.62 5.89 20.72
CA TYR A 82 -8.70 6.87 20.88
C TYR A 82 -9.73 6.74 19.75
N TYR A 83 -9.26 6.71 18.50
CA TYR A 83 -10.12 6.57 17.33
C TYR A 83 -10.56 5.13 17.08
N LYS A 84 -9.96 4.16 17.76
CA LYS A 84 -10.21 2.71 17.58
C LYS A 84 -10.05 2.27 16.14
N ASP A 85 -9.19 2.92 15.38
CA ASP A 85 -8.92 2.64 13.96
C ASP A 85 -7.51 3.05 13.58
N MET A 86 -6.96 2.42 12.51
CA MET A 86 -5.69 2.80 11.92
C MET A 86 -5.72 4.27 11.49
N GLN A 87 -4.72 5.01 11.89
CA GLN A 87 -4.60 6.44 11.61
C GLN A 87 -3.51 6.72 10.59
N ASP A 88 -3.78 7.66 9.70
CA ASP A 88 -2.87 8.37 8.82
C ASP A 88 -2.58 9.74 9.47
N VAL A 89 -1.32 10.01 9.77
CA VAL A 89 -0.91 11.14 10.59
C VAL A 89 0.15 11.95 9.86
N GLU A 90 -0.13 13.22 9.70
CA GLU A 90 0.83 14.21 9.20
C GLU A 90 1.51 14.90 10.38
N PHE A 91 2.83 15.01 10.32
CA PHE A 91 3.60 15.61 11.39
C PHE A 91 4.74 16.47 10.85
N THR A 92 5.18 17.40 11.69
CA THR A 92 6.42 18.15 11.47
C THR A 92 7.29 18.12 12.71
N VAL A 93 8.59 18.27 12.51
CA VAL A 93 9.58 18.46 13.55
C VAL A 93 10.23 19.80 13.34
N GLU A 94 10.21 20.62 14.37
CA GLU A 94 10.87 21.93 14.38
C GLU A 94 11.79 22.01 15.60
N ASN A 95 13.08 22.27 15.38
CA ASN A 95 14.08 22.30 16.44
C ASN A 95 14.01 21.08 17.37
N LYS A 96 13.93 19.87 16.79
CA LYS A 96 13.79 18.58 17.49
C LYS A 96 12.49 18.41 18.29
N LYS A 97 11.54 19.32 18.14
CA LYS A 97 10.22 19.23 18.78
C LYS A 97 9.19 18.72 17.76
N LEU A 98 8.46 17.67 18.14
CA LEU A 98 7.42 17.06 17.31
C LEU A 98 6.10 17.83 17.42
N TRP A 99 5.47 18.06 16.27
CA TRP A 99 4.13 18.62 16.12
C TRP A 99 3.29 17.70 15.24
N ILE A 100 2.10 17.38 15.70
CA ILE A 100 1.10 16.66 14.89
C ILE A 100 0.26 17.72 14.19
N LEU A 101 0.17 17.62 12.87
CA LEU A 101 -0.56 18.59 12.04
C LEU A 101 -1.98 18.10 11.77
N GLN A 102 -2.11 16.81 11.41
CA GLN A 102 -3.40 16.22 11.05
C GLN A 102 -3.41 14.74 11.40
N THR A 103 -4.60 14.20 11.70
CA THR A 103 -4.87 12.77 11.77
C THR A 103 -6.20 12.46 11.08
N ARG A 104 -6.26 11.33 10.40
CA ARG A 104 -7.46 10.82 9.72
C ARG A 104 -7.46 9.30 9.71
N SER A 105 -8.62 8.69 9.48
CA SER A 105 -8.68 7.24 9.21
C SER A 105 -7.84 6.90 7.98
N GLY A 106 -6.88 6.00 8.14
CA GLY A 106 -5.94 5.64 7.09
C GLY A 106 -6.63 4.89 5.95
N LYS A 107 -6.44 5.36 4.71
CA LYS A 107 -6.81 4.59 3.52
C LYS A 107 -5.99 3.30 3.47
N ARG A 108 -6.61 2.22 3.06
CA ARG A 108 -6.01 0.87 3.11
C ARG A 108 -6.57 -0.04 2.03
N THR A 109 -5.84 -1.09 1.68
CA THR A 109 -6.31 -2.13 0.78
C THR A 109 -7.37 -3.00 1.46
N SER A 110 -8.21 -3.71 0.69
CA SER A 110 -9.20 -4.66 1.21
C SER A 110 -8.57 -5.73 2.10
N LYS A 111 -7.43 -6.29 1.70
CA LYS A 111 -6.64 -7.25 2.47
C LYS A 111 -6.22 -6.67 3.84
N SER A 112 -5.71 -5.44 3.82
CA SER A 112 -5.31 -4.73 5.04
C SER A 112 -6.52 -4.43 5.94
N ALA A 113 -7.65 -4.00 5.38
CA ALA A 113 -8.87 -3.70 6.13
C ALA A 113 -9.35 -4.91 6.94
N VAL A 114 -9.45 -6.08 6.31
CA VAL A 114 -9.86 -7.33 6.98
C VAL A 114 -8.86 -7.70 8.08
N LYS A 115 -7.55 -7.68 7.78
CA LYS A 115 -6.52 -8.01 8.77
C LYS A 115 -6.56 -7.07 9.98
N ILE A 116 -6.63 -5.76 9.75
CA ILE A 116 -6.70 -4.75 10.81
C ILE A 116 -7.95 -4.96 11.69
N ALA A 117 -9.12 -5.20 11.09
CA ALA A 117 -10.34 -5.44 11.82
C ALA A 117 -10.22 -6.66 12.74
N VAL A 118 -9.69 -7.78 12.23
CA VAL A 118 -9.46 -9.00 13.00
C VAL A 118 -8.45 -8.77 14.14
N ASP A 119 -7.34 -8.10 13.86
CA ASP A 119 -6.30 -7.84 14.86
C ASP A 119 -6.80 -6.90 15.96
N MET A 120 -7.56 -5.86 15.61
CA MET A 120 -8.15 -4.92 16.58
C MET A 120 -9.18 -5.60 17.51
N VAL A 121 -9.92 -6.63 17.02
CA VAL A 121 -10.77 -7.45 17.89
C VAL A 121 -9.92 -8.27 18.86
N LYS A 122 -8.85 -8.92 18.38
CA LYS A 122 -7.91 -9.69 19.24
C LYS A 122 -7.25 -8.80 20.30
N GLU A 123 -6.90 -7.57 19.92
CA GLU A 123 -6.32 -6.54 20.79
C GLU A 123 -7.37 -5.91 21.73
N LYS A 124 -8.66 -6.29 21.63
CA LYS A 124 -9.79 -5.75 22.42
C LYS A 124 -10.00 -4.25 22.25
N LEU A 125 -9.64 -3.70 21.10
CA LEU A 125 -9.86 -2.30 20.75
C LEU A 125 -11.28 -2.06 20.21
N ILE A 126 -11.85 -3.05 19.51
CA ILE A 126 -13.19 -3.01 18.92
C ILE A 126 -13.93 -4.32 19.17
N SER A 127 -15.26 -4.30 19.07
CA SER A 127 -16.09 -5.50 19.11
C SER A 127 -16.06 -6.28 17.79
N LYS A 128 -16.52 -7.54 17.80
CA LYS A 128 -16.68 -8.32 16.57
C LYS A 128 -17.71 -7.68 15.62
N THR A 129 -18.78 -7.12 16.18
CA THR A 129 -19.81 -6.42 15.40
C THR A 129 -19.22 -5.18 14.71
N ASP A 130 -18.45 -4.37 15.43
CA ASP A 130 -17.76 -3.20 14.83
C ASP A 130 -16.81 -3.63 13.69
N ALA A 131 -16.10 -4.74 13.88
CA ALA A 131 -15.17 -5.25 12.88
C ALA A 131 -15.91 -5.64 11.58
N ILE A 132 -17.06 -6.32 11.69
CA ILE A 132 -17.87 -6.70 10.53
C ILE A 132 -18.44 -5.47 9.82
N LEU A 133 -18.96 -4.49 10.56
CA LEU A 133 -19.56 -3.27 10.00
C LEU A 133 -18.54 -2.37 9.28
N ARG A 134 -17.25 -2.54 9.54
CA ARG A 134 -16.17 -1.76 8.90
C ARG A 134 -15.71 -2.31 7.55
N ILE A 135 -16.07 -3.55 7.25
CA ILE A 135 -15.67 -4.19 6.00
C ILE A 135 -16.74 -3.94 4.95
N ASP A 136 -16.37 -3.29 3.86
CA ASP A 136 -17.23 -3.16 2.69
C ASP A 136 -17.37 -4.53 2.02
N PRO A 137 -18.61 -5.09 1.92
CA PRO A 137 -18.84 -6.39 1.28
C PRO A 137 -18.30 -6.46 -0.15
N ASN A 138 -18.44 -5.37 -0.92
CA ASN A 138 -17.96 -5.33 -2.31
C ASN A 138 -16.43 -5.45 -2.39
N SER A 139 -15.73 -4.98 -1.36
CA SER A 139 -14.28 -5.09 -1.30
C SER A 139 -13.78 -6.52 -1.10
N LEU A 140 -14.65 -7.43 -0.60
CA LEU A 140 -14.28 -8.83 -0.39
C LEU A 140 -14.14 -9.59 -1.70
N ASP A 141 -14.89 -9.22 -2.74
CA ASP A 141 -14.76 -9.85 -4.06
C ASP A 141 -13.32 -9.76 -4.59
N THR A 142 -12.64 -8.64 -4.34
CA THR A 142 -11.24 -8.48 -4.75
C THR A 142 -10.30 -9.48 -4.08
N LEU A 143 -10.67 -10.02 -2.91
CA LEU A 143 -9.87 -11.00 -2.17
C LEU A 143 -10.11 -12.45 -2.65
N LEU A 144 -11.19 -12.68 -3.41
CA LEU A 144 -11.52 -13.98 -3.98
C LEU A 144 -10.82 -14.23 -5.32
N HIS A 145 -10.30 -13.18 -5.94
CA HIS A 145 -9.55 -13.31 -7.20
C HIS A 145 -8.15 -13.85 -6.96
N PRO A 146 -7.60 -14.63 -7.91
CA PRO A 146 -6.20 -15.04 -7.89
C PRO A 146 -5.28 -13.81 -7.77
N THR A 147 -4.21 -13.95 -7.02
CA THR A 147 -3.17 -12.91 -6.87
C THR A 147 -1.80 -13.51 -7.11
N LEU A 148 -0.84 -12.66 -7.49
CA LEU A 148 0.55 -13.07 -7.61
C LEU A 148 1.12 -13.38 -6.21
N ASP A 149 1.97 -14.41 -6.12
CA ASP A 149 2.69 -14.72 -4.89
C ASP A 149 3.77 -13.65 -4.65
N GLU A 150 3.63 -12.90 -3.56
CA GLU A 150 4.58 -11.83 -3.17
C GLU A 150 6.02 -12.34 -2.95
N LYS A 151 6.20 -13.66 -2.77
CA LYS A 151 7.52 -14.29 -2.59
C LYS A 151 8.17 -14.69 -3.91
N SER A 152 7.42 -14.68 -5.00
CA SER A 152 7.94 -15.02 -6.33
C SER A 152 8.86 -13.93 -6.84
N SER A 153 10.02 -14.29 -7.34
CA SER A 153 10.91 -13.36 -8.05
C SER A 153 10.38 -13.14 -9.47
N LEU A 154 9.52 -12.14 -9.63
CA LEU A 154 8.93 -11.78 -10.91
C LEU A 154 9.75 -10.68 -11.59
N GLN A 155 10.02 -10.84 -12.88
CA GLN A 155 10.58 -9.78 -13.69
C GLN A 155 9.42 -8.97 -14.32
N VAL A 156 9.28 -7.72 -13.92
CA VAL A 156 8.32 -6.81 -14.56
C VAL A 156 8.87 -6.38 -15.91
N ILE A 157 8.15 -6.70 -16.99
CA ILE A 157 8.53 -6.34 -18.36
C ILE A 157 7.75 -5.15 -18.91
N ALA A 158 6.54 -4.89 -18.40
CA ALA A 158 5.70 -3.76 -18.77
C ALA A 158 4.68 -3.46 -17.67
N ASN A 159 4.08 -2.26 -17.72
CA ASN A 159 2.97 -1.85 -16.86
C ASN A 159 1.78 -1.46 -17.74
N GLY A 160 0.57 -1.83 -17.29
CA GLY A 160 -0.70 -1.48 -17.93
C GLY A 160 -1.65 -0.79 -16.95
N LEU A 161 -2.76 -0.25 -17.47
CA LEU A 161 -3.84 0.27 -16.65
C LEU A 161 -4.68 -0.88 -16.10
N PRO A 162 -4.90 -0.95 -14.77
CA PRO A 162 -5.70 -2.01 -14.18
C PRO A 162 -7.19 -1.80 -14.55
N ALA A 163 -7.79 -2.80 -15.20
CA ALA A 163 -9.20 -2.78 -15.59
C ALA A 163 -10.08 -3.64 -14.68
N SER A 164 -9.54 -4.76 -14.18
CA SER A 164 -10.24 -5.63 -13.23
C SER A 164 -9.25 -6.26 -12.23
N PRO A 165 -9.73 -6.68 -11.05
CA PRO A 165 -8.90 -7.38 -10.09
C PRO A 165 -8.54 -8.78 -10.58
N GLY A 166 -7.39 -9.29 -10.12
CA GLY A 166 -6.97 -10.66 -10.37
C GLY A 166 -5.56 -10.76 -10.93
N ALA A 167 -5.15 -12.01 -11.15
CA ALA A 167 -3.91 -12.35 -11.83
C ALA A 167 -4.16 -13.55 -12.73
N ALA A 168 -3.56 -13.55 -13.89
CA ALA A 168 -3.64 -14.64 -14.85
C ALA A 168 -2.25 -14.97 -15.39
N SER A 169 -2.09 -16.21 -15.84
CA SER A 169 -0.89 -16.67 -16.53
C SER A 169 -1.27 -17.37 -17.82
N GLY A 170 -0.47 -17.22 -18.85
CA GLY A 170 -0.73 -17.84 -20.14
C GLY A 170 0.32 -17.46 -21.18
N LYS A 171 0.21 -18.04 -22.37
CA LYS A 171 1.04 -17.70 -23.51
C LYS A 171 0.65 -16.29 -24.01
N VAL A 172 1.63 -15.43 -24.23
CA VAL A 172 1.40 -14.11 -24.79
C VAL A 172 0.97 -14.23 -26.26
N VAL A 173 -0.12 -13.55 -26.60
CA VAL A 173 -0.65 -13.44 -27.97
C VAL A 173 -0.97 -11.99 -28.27
N PHE A 174 -0.95 -11.61 -29.55
CA PHE A 174 -1.12 -10.21 -29.97
C PHE A 174 -2.36 -9.98 -30.85
N THR A 175 -3.08 -11.05 -31.20
CA THR A 175 -4.32 -10.97 -31.98
C THR A 175 -5.43 -11.78 -31.37
N SER A 176 -6.68 -11.35 -31.60
CA SER A 176 -7.87 -12.04 -31.12
C SER A 176 -8.00 -13.44 -31.70
N GLU A 177 -7.71 -13.60 -32.99
CA GLU A 177 -7.78 -14.89 -33.70
C GLU A 177 -6.78 -15.91 -33.10
N GLU A 178 -5.60 -15.45 -32.72
CA GLU A 178 -4.61 -16.33 -32.09
C GLU A 178 -5.05 -16.74 -30.68
N ALA A 179 -5.67 -15.82 -29.91
CA ALA A 179 -6.22 -16.14 -28.59
C ALA A 179 -7.33 -17.19 -28.68
N GLU A 180 -8.28 -17.01 -29.62
CA GLU A 180 -9.35 -17.96 -29.87
C GLU A 180 -8.81 -19.34 -30.29
N ARG A 181 -7.93 -19.38 -31.27
CA ARG A 181 -7.32 -20.63 -31.75
C ARG A 181 -6.61 -21.41 -30.66
N LEU A 182 -5.88 -20.73 -29.77
CA LEU A 182 -5.18 -21.38 -28.69
C LEU A 182 -6.15 -21.81 -27.56
N ASN A 183 -7.19 -21.04 -27.32
CA ASN A 183 -8.24 -21.42 -26.38
C ASN A 183 -8.98 -22.70 -26.82
N ASP A 184 -9.25 -22.87 -28.12
CA ASP A 184 -9.81 -24.10 -28.68
C ASP A 184 -8.88 -25.31 -28.48
N MET A 185 -7.58 -25.08 -28.34
CA MET A 185 -6.56 -26.07 -27.98
C MET A 185 -6.37 -26.23 -26.47
N MET A 186 -7.27 -25.64 -25.64
CA MET A 186 -7.17 -25.62 -24.16
C MET A 186 -5.85 -25.02 -23.64
N GLN A 187 -5.28 -24.07 -24.34
CA GLN A 187 -4.09 -23.32 -23.91
C GLN A 187 -4.49 -21.96 -23.38
N ASP A 188 -4.11 -21.67 -22.15
CA ASP A 188 -4.33 -20.37 -21.54
C ASP A 188 -3.46 -19.30 -22.22
N THR A 189 -4.06 -18.15 -22.53
CA THR A 189 -3.39 -17.02 -23.19
C THR A 189 -3.55 -15.71 -22.45
N ILE A 190 -2.62 -14.79 -22.66
CA ILE A 190 -2.69 -13.37 -22.29
C ILE A 190 -2.68 -12.58 -23.59
N LEU A 191 -3.77 -11.88 -23.84
CA LEU A 191 -3.91 -11.02 -25.04
C LEU A 191 -3.28 -9.66 -24.75
N VAL A 192 -2.22 -9.31 -25.46
CA VAL A 192 -1.51 -8.03 -25.30
C VAL A 192 -1.82 -7.13 -26.47
N ARG A 193 -2.45 -5.99 -26.18
CA ARG A 193 -2.82 -4.97 -27.17
C ARG A 193 -2.34 -3.61 -26.71
N ILE A 194 -2.10 -2.68 -27.63
CA ILE A 194 -1.86 -1.26 -27.32
C ILE A 194 -3.12 -0.67 -26.68
N GLU A 195 -4.25 -0.94 -27.32
CA GLU A 195 -5.60 -0.65 -26.83
C GLU A 195 -6.57 -1.70 -27.38
N THR A 196 -7.62 -2.00 -26.66
CA THR A 196 -8.64 -2.96 -27.08
C THR A 196 -9.74 -2.26 -27.85
N SER A 197 -10.29 -2.94 -28.84
CA SER A 197 -11.41 -2.46 -29.65
C SER A 197 -12.60 -3.44 -29.59
N PRO A 198 -13.80 -3.05 -30.07
CA PRO A 198 -14.93 -3.99 -30.17
C PRO A 198 -14.63 -5.24 -31.00
N GLU A 199 -13.69 -5.17 -31.93
CA GLU A 199 -13.26 -6.31 -32.76
C GLU A 199 -12.45 -7.34 -31.95
N ASP A 200 -11.87 -6.93 -30.82
CA ASP A 200 -11.10 -7.81 -29.94
C ASP A 200 -11.96 -8.61 -28.95
N ILE A 201 -13.28 -8.39 -28.90
CA ILE A 201 -14.19 -8.99 -27.87
C ILE A 201 -14.07 -10.51 -27.84
N GLN A 202 -14.01 -11.18 -28.97
CA GLN A 202 -13.90 -12.64 -29.04
C GLN A 202 -12.59 -13.13 -28.39
N GLY A 203 -11.48 -12.52 -28.78
CA GLY A 203 -10.15 -12.82 -28.20
C GLY A 203 -10.06 -12.45 -26.73
N MET A 204 -10.71 -11.37 -26.29
CA MET A 204 -10.80 -10.97 -24.89
C MET A 204 -11.54 -12.02 -24.05
N HIS A 205 -12.59 -12.62 -24.59
CA HIS A 205 -13.31 -13.71 -23.92
C HIS A 205 -12.52 -15.02 -23.89
N ALA A 206 -11.73 -15.29 -24.93
CA ALA A 206 -10.92 -16.49 -25.05
C ALA A 206 -9.67 -16.44 -24.15
N ALA A 207 -9.10 -15.25 -23.91
CA ALA A 207 -7.91 -15.05 -23.12
C ALA A 207 -8.20 -15.11 -21.60
N LYS A 208 -7.23 -15.58 -20.82
CA LYS A 208 -7.30 -15.56 -19.33
C LYS A 208 -7.02 -14.16 -18.75
N GLY A 209 -6.33 -13.31 -19.50
CA GLY A 209 -6.03 -11.94 -19.16
C GLY A 209 -5.70 -11.10 -20.39
N ILE A 210 -5.81 -9.79 -20.21
CA ILE A 210 -5.59 -8.79 -21.25
C ILE A 210 -4.62 -7.76 -20.71
#